data_26ac2aad60493d500c1dba752afed406
#
_entry.id   26ac2aad60493d500c1dba752afed406
#
_cell.length_a   1.000
_cell.length_b   1.000
_cell.length_c   1.000
_cell.angle_alpha   90.00
_cell.angle_beta   90.00
_cell.angle_gamma   90.00
#
_symmetry.space_group_name_H-M   'P 1'
#
loop_
_entity.id
_entity.type
_entity.pdbx_description
1 polymer ?
#
loop_
_entity_poly.entity_id
_entity_poly.type
_entity_poly.pdbx_seq_one_letter_code
_entity_poly.pdbx_strand_id
1 'polypeptide(L)'
;DKTRIGLPEVMLGIHPGFGGTMRLIRLIGPLKALPLMLQGKTVDASEARRLGIVDYVVPDRHFLDAAPALIRKRPRIRRASTMESLPGKSVFRPLLAHYLRQQLKARVRQEHYPAPYALIDIWERAGGDEKSLLRAEISSVARLASHPSSRNLVRVYLLQERLKSMGSGKDFNAEHLHVVGAGVMGGDIAAWC
;
A
#
# COMPACT_ATOMS: atom_id res chain seq x y z
N ASP A 1 -8.52 9.24 15.78
CA ASP A 1 -8.82 9.00 14.37
C ASP A 1 -8.09 7.74 13.91
N LYS A 2 -8.86 6.67 13.59
CA LYS A 2 -8.33 5.35 13.19
C LYS A 2 -8.24 5.19 11.66
N THR A 3 -8.54 6.23 10.89
CA THR A 3 -8.54 6.18 9.42
C THR A 3 -7.14 5.89 8.88
N ARG A 4 -7.03 4.85 8.06
CA ARG A 4 -5.80 4.48 7.34
C ARG A 4 -6.07 4.47 5.85
N ILE A 5 -5.17 5.08 5.07
CA ILE A 5 -5.31 5.23 3.62
C ILE A 5 -4.04 4.71 2.94
N GLY A 6 -4.18 3.91 1.92
CA GLY A 6 -3.05 3.37 1.15
C GLY A 6 -3.47 2.39 0.08
N LEU A 7 -2.48 1.86 -0.62
CA LEU A 7 -2.62 0.84 -1.66
C LEU A 7 -1.71 -0.35 -1.27
N PRO A 8 -2.17 -1.23 -0.36
CA PRO A 8 -1.34 -2.28 0.23
C PRO A 8 -1.31 -3.59 -0.60
N GLU A 9 -1.75 -3.58 -1.84
CA GLU A 9 -1.93 -4.76 -2.69
C GLU A 9 -0.66 -5.60 -2.82
N VAL A 10 0.52 -4.99 -2.73
CA VAL A 10 1.80 -5.74 -2.77
C VAL A 10 1.92 -6.74 -1.62
N MET A 11 1.27 -6.49 -0.48
CA MET A 11 1.23 -7.44 0.64
C MET A 11 0.53 -8.75 0.29
N LEU A 12 -0.32 -8.75 -0.74
CA LEU A 12 -1.01 -9.92 -1.28
C LEU A 12 -0.34 -10.46 -2.56
N GLY A 13 0.86 -9.96 -2.90
CA GLY A 13 1.62 -10.41 -4.07
C GLY A 13 1.10 -9.91 -5.41
N ILE A 14 0.26 -8.88 -5.42
CA ILE A 14 -0.15 -8.12 -6.60
C ILE A 14 0.24 -6.65 -6.43
N HIS A 15 0.17 -5.84 -7.46
CA HIS A 15 0.31 -4.39 -7.33
C HIS A 15 -1.07 -3.72 -7.50
N PRO A 16 -1.21 -2.42 -7.17
CA PRO A 16 -2.44 -1.68 -7.38
C PRO A 16 -2.92 -1.82 -8.83
N GLY A 17 -4.19 -2.19 -8.97
CA GLY A 17 -4.88 -2.31 -10.25
C GLY A 17 -5.96 -1.24 -10.42
N PHE A 18 -6.78 -1.37 -11.46
CA PHE A 18 -7.92 -0.49 -11.75
C PHE A 18 -7.57 1.00 -11.80
N GLY A 19 -6.33 1.33 -12.20
CA GLY A 19 -5.81 2.70 -12.25
C GLY A 19 -5.33 3.26 -10.91
N GLY A 20 -5.14 2.43 -9.90
CA GLY A 20 -4.62 2.84 -8.60
C GLY A 20 -3.23 3.45 -8.69
N THR A 21 -2.32 2.79 -9.40
CA THR A 21 -0.96 3.28 -9.66
C THR A 21 -0.98 4.66 -10.31
N MET A 22 -1.70 4.79 -11.41
CA MET A 22 -1.77 6.02 -12.19
C MET A 22 -2.37 7.17 -11.38
N ARG A 23 -3.51 6.92 -10.70
CA ARG A 23 -4.21 7.97 -9.95
C ARG A 23 -3.38 8.48 -8.78
N LEU A 24 -2.71 7.61 -8.04
CA LEU A 24 -1.88 8.03 -6.92
C LEU A 24 -0.66 8.83 -7.41
N ILE A 25 0.02 8.38 -8.48
CA ILE A 25 1.13 9.12 -9.09
C ILE A 25 0.69 10.50 -9.60
N ARG A 26 -0.48 10.58 -10.23
CA ARG A 26 -1.03 11.85 -10.72
C ARG A 26 -1.37 12.82 -9.59
N LEU A 27 -1.75 12.29 -8.43
CA LEU A 27 -2.17 13.07 -7.28
C LEU A 27 -1.00 13.65 -6.49
N ILE A 28 0.05 12.84 -6.23
CA ILE A 28 1.15 13.21 -5.32
C ILE A 28 2.56 13.07 -5.93
N GLY A 29 2.66 12.74 -7.21
CA GLY A 29 3.92 12.52 -7.92
C GLY A 29 4.55 11.16 -7.66
N PRO A 30 5.45 10.69 -8.55
CA PRO A 30 6.03 9.36 -8.46
C PRO A 30 6.97 9.16 -7.27
N LEU A 31 7.69 10.18 -6.83
CA LEU A 31 8.62 10.08 -5.68
C LEU A 31 7.92 9.77 -4.37
N LYS A 32 6.67 10.22 -4.18
CA LYS A 32 5.87 9.93 -2.99
C LYS A 32 5.01 8.68 -3.20
N ALA A 33 4.41 8.53 -4.38
CA ALA A 33 3.46 7.47 -4.68
C ALA A 33 4.11 6.08 -4.75
N LEU A 34 5.22 5.95 -5.48
CA LEU A 34 5.87 4.65 -5.69
C LEU A 34 6.34 4.00 -4.39
N PRO A 35 7.06 4.68 -3.49
CA PRO A 35 7.47 4.07 -2.21
C PRO A 35 6.31 3.60 -1.35
N LEU A 36 5.18 4.32 -1.32
CA LEU A 36 3.98 3.90 -0.58
C LEU A 36 3.42 2.58 -1.16
N MET A 37 3.27 2.52 -2.47
CA MET A 37 2.74 1.32 -3.15
C MET A 37 3.71 0.14 -3.08
N LEU A 38 5.02 0.37 -3.28
CA LEU A 38 6.04 -0.68 -3.25
C LEU A 38 6.20 -1.33 -1.87
N GLN A 39 5.91 -0.58 -0.81
CA GLN A 39 5.96 -1.07 0.57
C GLN A 39 4.60 -1.56 1.08
N GLY A 40 3.52 -1.33 0.34
CA GLY A 40 2.16 -1.60 0.83
C GLY A 40 1.81 -0.78 2.07
N LYS A 41 2.43 0.39 2.22
CA LYS A 41 2.29 1.22 3.41
C LYS A 41 0.98 2.00 3.39
N THR A 42 0.29 1.99 4.53
CA THR A 42 -0.84 2.89 4.80
C THR A 42 -0.40 4.06 5.65
N VAL A 43 -1.02 5.21 5.46
CA VAL A 43 -0.78 6.44 6.21
C VAL A 43 -2.04 6.84 6.97
N ASP A 44 -1.89 7.57 8.06
CA ASP A 44 -3.03 8.15 8.78
C ASP A 44 -3.62 9.36 8.03
N ALA A 45 -4.73 9.88 8.52
CA ALA A 45 -5.45 10.98 7.90
C ALA A 45 -4.60 12.27 7.79
N SER A 46 -3.82 12.57 8.82
CA SER A 46 -2.95 13.76 8.86
C SER A 46 -1.83 13.66 7.84
N GLU A 47 -1.18 12.51 7.79
CA GLU A 47 -0.14 12.22 6.80
C GLU A 47 -0.70 12.21 5.38
N ALA A 48 -1.88 11.61 5.17
CA ALA A 48 -2.56 11.62 3.88
C ALA A 48 -2.84 13.04 3.38
N ARG A 49 -3.25 13.95 4.28
CA ARG A 49 -3.42 15.36 3.97
C ARG A 49 -2.09 16.04 3.65
N ARG A 50 -1.05 15.81 4.44
CA ARG A 50 0.29 16.36 4.23
C ARG A 50 0.88 15.94 2.88
N LEU A 51 0.72 14.68 2.52
CA LEU A 51 1.15 14.13 1.22
C LEU A 51 0.28 14.64 0.06
N GLY A 52 -0.96 15.02 0.34
CA GLY A 52 -1.92 15.48 -0.63
C GLY A 52 -2.77 14.37 -1.25
N ILE A 53 -2.88 13.25 -0.57
CA ILE A 53 -3.78 12.15 -0.95
C ILE A 53 -5.23 12.54 -0.71
N VAL A 54 -5.49 13.30 0.36
CA VAL A 54 -6.80 13.86 0.69
C VAL A 54 -6.72 15.38 0.83
N ASP A 55 -7.81 16.07 0.50
CA ASP A 55 -7.87 17.53 0.58
C ASP A 55 -8.19 18.02 2.00
N TYR A 56 -9.05 17.29 2.72
CA TYR A 56 -9.54 17.67 4.03
C TYR A 56 -9.53 16.49 5.00
N VAL A 57 -9.28 16.79 6.26
CA VAL A 57 -9.43 15.86 7.40
C VAL A 57 -10.35 16.56 8.38
N VAL A 58 -11.41 15.88 8.76
CA VAL A 58 -12.42 16.38 9.71
C VAL A 58 -12.64 15.31 10.80
N PRO A 59 -12.93 15.72 12.05
CA PRO A 59 -13.34 14.79 13.08
C PRO A 59 -14.62 14.02 12.69
N ASP A 60 -14.77 12.79 13.12
CA ASP A 60 -15.91 11.91 12.77
C ASP A 60 -17.26 12.57 13.06
N ARG A 61 -17.38 13.28 14.20
CA ARG A 61 -18.58 14.01 14.59
C ARG A 61 -19.04 15.08 13.59
N HIS A 62 -18.14 15.56 12.73
CA HIS A 62 -18.43 16.60 11.74
C HIS A 62 -18.48 16.08 10.31
N PHE A 63 -18.28 14.78 10.11
CA PHE A 63 -18.14 14.21 8.77
C PHE A 63 -19.38 14.40 7.92
N LEU A 64 -20.58 14.13 8.48
CA LEU A 64 -21.84 14.23 7.73
C LEU A 64 -22.18 15.66 7.33
N ASP A 65 -21.81 16.64 8.15
CA ASP A 65 -22.06 18.06 7.84
C ASP A 65 -20.99 18.66 6.91
N ALA A 66 -19.74 18.24 7.08
CA ALA A 66 -18.61 18.72 6.29
C ALA A 66 -18.67 18.26 4.83
N ALA A 67 -19.07 17.03 4.57
CA ALA A 67 -19.06 16.45 3.23
C ALA A 67 -19.96 17.25 2.25
N PRO A 68 -21.25 17.54 2.53
CA PRO A 68 -22.09 18.35 1.65
C PRO A 68 -21.57 19.78 1.48
N ALA A 69 -21.00 20.37 2.54
CA ALA A 69 -20.44 21.72 2.48
C ALA A 69 -19.23 21.79 1.54
N LEU A 70 -18.34 20.79 1.60
CA LEU A 70 -17.18 20.69 0.72
C LEU A 70 -17.58 20.42 -0.73
N ILE A 71 -18.55 19.54 -0.98
CA ILE A 71 -19.07 19.27 -2.33
C ILE A 71 -19.63 20.56 -2.96
N ARG A 72 -20.39 21.36 -2.19
CA ARG A 72 -20.93 22.66 -2.67
C ARG A 72 -19.85 23.68 -3.00
N LYS A 73 -18.74 23.69 -2.25
CA LYS A 73 -17.59 24.58 -2.52
C LYS A 73 -16.84 24.23 -3.81
N ARG A 74 -17.03 23.02 -4.37
CA ARG A 74 -16.35 22.53 -5.58
C ARG A 74 -14.85 22.83 -5.55
N PRO A 75 -14.09 22.29 -4.60
CA PRO A 75 -12.66 22.54 -4.49
C PRO A 75 -11.97 22.17 -5.80
N ARG A 76 -10.86 22.84 -6.11
CA ARG A 76 -10.05 22.51 -7.28
C ARG A 76 -9.52 21.08 -7.16
N ILE A 77 -9.61 20.32 -8.25
CA ILE A 77 -9.03 18.96 -8.33
C ILE A 77 -7.52 19.08 -8.11
N ARG A 78 -7.02 18.44 -7.05
CA ARG A 78 -5.59 18.39 -6.75
C ARG A 78 -4.87 17.52 -7.79
N ARG A 79 -3.67 17.96 -8.14
CA ARG A 79 -2.72 17.20 -8.96
C ARG A 79 -1.31 17.49 -8.45
N ALA A 80 -0.40 16.57 -8.67
CA ALA A 80 1.01 16.81 -8.42
C ALA A 80 1.48 18.04 -9.21
N SER A 81 2.26 18.88 -8.56
CA SER A 81 2.88 20.05 -9.20
C SER A 81 3.83 19.62 -10.33
N THR A 82 4.25 20.58 -11.15
CA THR A 82 5.23 20.34 -12.21
C THR A 82 6.52 19.74 -11.66
N MET A 83 7.01 20.25 -10.54
CA MET A 83 8.23 19.74 -9.86
C MET A 83 8.04 18.31 -9.34
N GLU A 84 6.89 18.00 -8.71
CA GLU A 84 6.57 16.65 -8.24
C GLU A 84 6.38 15.65 -9.37
N SER A 85 5.96 16.11 -10.55
CA SER A 85 5.72 15.27 -11.73
C SER A 85 6.99 15.04 -12.57
N LEU A 86 8.02 15.90 -12.42
CA LEU A 86 9.24 15.87 -13.22
C LEU A 86 9.93 14.51 -13.24
N PRO A 87 10.09 13.78 -12.09
CA PRO A 87 10.73 12.46 -12.09
C PRO A 87 9.95 11.39 -12.88
N GLY A 88 8.68 11.63 -13.19
CA GLY A 88 7.85 10.78 -14.03
C GLY A 88 7.97 11.04 -15.54
N LYS A 89 8.70 12.07 -15.96
CA LYS A 89 8.94 12.34 -17.37
C LYS A 89 9.84 11.27 -17.99
N SER A 90 9.68 11.04 -19.29
CA SER A 90 10.38 9.96 -20.02
C SER A 90 11.89 9.94 -19.81
N VAL A 91 12.51 11.12 -19.72
CA VAL A 91 13.97 11.27 -19.53
C VAL A 91 14.42 10.82 -18.13
N PHE A 92 13.67 11.13 -17.08
CA PHE A 92 14.05 10.85 -15.69
C PHE A 92 13.49 9.52 -15.16
N ARG A 93 12.47 9.00 -15.78
CA ARG A 93 11.76 7.78 -15.34
C ARG A 93 12.66 6.56 -15.25
N PRO A 94 13.54 6.25 -16.23
CA PRO A 94 14.46 5.12 -16.14
C PRO A 94 15.44 5.23 -14.95
N LEU A 95 15.91 6.44 -14.66
CA LEU A 95 16.81 6.68 -13.54
C LEU A 95 16.13 6.39 -12.20
N LEU A 96 14.92 6.90 -12.01
CA LEU A 96 14.14 6.62 -10.80
C LEU A 96 13.76 5.14 -10.70
N ALA A 97 13.37 4.51 -11.80
CA ALA A 97 13.07 3.09 -11.83
C ALA A 97 14.29 2.23 -11.44
N HIS A 98 15.47 2.57 -11.97
CA HIS A 98 16.72 1.91 -11.60
C HIS A 98 17.00 2.05 -10.10
N TYR A 99 16.92 3.26 -9.56
CA TYR A 99 17.12 3.52 -8.13
C TYR A 99 16.16 2.70 -7.25
N LEU A 100 14.87 2.68 -7.59
CA LEU A 100 13.87 1.91 -6.85
C LEU A 100 14.13 0.41 -6.92
N ARG A 101 14.57 -0.13 -8.08
CA ARG A 101 14.96 -1.55 -8.19
C ARG A 101 16.15 -1.88 -7.31
N GLN A 102 17.16 -1.01 -7.23
CA GLN A 102 18.31 -1.23 -6.34
C GLN A 102 17.88 -1.27 -4.87
N GLN A 103 17.01 -0.35 -4.46
CA GLN A 103 16.46 -0.38 -3.09
C GLN A 103 15.65 -1.66 -2.81
N LEU A 104 14.87 -2.14 -3.77
CA LEU A 104 14.12 -3.38 -3.61
C LEU A 104 15.04 -4.59 -3.52
N LYS A 105 16.07 -4.70 -4.37
CA LYS A 105 17.02 -5.81 -4.35
C LYS A 105 17.71 -6.00 -3.00
N ALA A 106 17.97 -4.92 -2.29
CA ALA A 106 18.54 -4.96 -0.96
C ALA A 106 17.59 -5.54 0.11
N ARG A 107 16.29 -5.61 -0.16
CA ARG A 107 15.27 -6.01 0.83
C ARG A 107 14.52 -7.28 0.46
N VAL A 108 14.22 -7.46 -0.82
CA VAL A 108 13.31 -8.52 -1.31
C VAL A 108 13.85 -9.11 -2.61
N ARG A 109 13.90 -10.43 -2.67
CA ARG A 109 14.26 -11.14 -3.90
C ARG A 109 13.06 -11.16 -4.85
N GLN A 110 13.29 -10.83 -6.13
CA GLN A 110 12.26 -10.80 -7.17
C GLN A 110 11.56 -12.16 -7.36
N GLU A 111 12.31 -13.25 -7.23
CA GLU A 111 11.82 -14.63 -7.38
C GLU A 111 10.71 -14.96 -6.35
N HIS A 112 10.87 -14.43 -5.13
CA HIS A 112 9.92 -14.66 -4.05
C HIS A 112 8.80 -13.61 -4.00
N TYR A 113 9.09 -12.40 -4.46
CA TYR A 113 8.18 -11.26 -4.35
C TYR A 113 8.16 -10.43 -5.64
N PRO A 114 7.53 -10.93 -6.73
CA PRO A 114 7.58 -10.28 -8.05
C PRO A 114 6.76 -9.00 -8.15
N ALA A 115 5.73 -8.82 -7.32
CA ALA A 115 4.77 -7.73 -7.46
C ALA A 115 5.37 -6.31 -7.41
N PRO A 116 6.26 -5.95 -6.47
CA PRO A 116 6.88 -4.62 -6.46
C PRO A 116 7.74 -4.35 -7.70
N TYR A 117 8.42 -5.37 -8.21
CA TYR A 117 9.22 -5.25 -9.43
C TYR A 117 8.34 -5.03 -10.66
N ALA A 118 7.25 -5.80 -10.76
CA ALA A 118 6.27 -5.64 -11.84
C ALA A 118 5.64 -4.24 -11.84
N LEU A 119 5.39 -3.65 -10.66
CA LEU A 119 4.90 -2.28 -10.54
C LEU A 119 5.89 -1.28 -11.14
N ILE A 120 7.18 -1.40 -10.80
CA ILE A 120 8.22 -0.51 -11.37
C ILE A 120 8.28 -0.70 -12.88
N ASP A 121 8.23 -1.94 -13.37
CA ASP A 121 8.34 -2.25 -14.79
C ASP A 121 7.21 -1.67 -15.63
N ILE A 122 5.95 -1.80 -15.17
CA ILE A 122 4.81 -1.21 -15.89
C ILE A 122 4.85 0.32 -15.84
N TRP A 123 5.24 0.91 -14.71
CA TRP A 123 5.37 2.35 -14.59
C TRP A 123 6.50 2.89 -15.47
N GLU A 124 7.67 2.24 -15.50
CA GLU A 124 8.78 2.67 -16.33
C GLU A 124 8.41 2.67 -17.82
N ARG A 125 7.75 1.61 -18.29
CA ARG A 125 7.40 1.45 -19.70
C ARG A 125 6.23 2.33 -20.13
N ALA A 126 5.19 2.39 -19.33
CA ALA A 126 3.90 2.97 -19.71
C ALA A 126 3.48 4.21 -18.91
N GLY A 127 4.22 4.62 -17.88
CA GLY A 127 3.85 5.70 -16.96
C GLY A 127 3.73 7.11 -17.57
N GLY A 128 4.05 7.26 -18.84
CA GLY A 128 3.86 8.52 -19.60
C GLY A 128 2.49 8.67 -20.24
N ASP A 129 1.77 7.57 -20.42
CA ASP A 129 0.44 7.54 -21.04
C ASP A 129 -0.53 6.77 -20.15
N GLU A 130 -1.64 7.42 -19.82
CA GLU A 130 -2.66 6.89 -18.90
C GLU A 130 -3.29 5.60 -19.43
N LYS A 131 -3.64 5.57 -20.71
CA LYS A 131 -4.30 4.40 -21.31
C LYS A 131 -3.36 3.20 -21.40
N SER A 132 -2.11 3.45 -21.76
CA SER A 132 -1.07 2.42 -21.83
C SER A 132 -0.75 1.86 -20.45
N LEU A 133 -0.65 2.71 -19.43
CA LEU A 133 -0.40 2.26 -18.06
C LEU A 133 -1.57 1.43 -17.52
N LEU A 134 -2.81 1.84 -17.76
CA LEU A 134 -4.00 1.09 -17.34
C LEU A 134 -4.06 -0.30 -18.00
N ARG A 135 -3.75 -0.41 -19.28
CA ARG A 135 -3.66 -1.71 -19.96
C ARG A 135 -2.54 -2.59 -19.39
N ALA A 136 -1.39 -1.98 -19.10
CA ALA A 136 -0.27 -2.66 -18.48
C ALA A 136 -0.60 -3.15 -17.06
N GLU A 137 -1.32 -2.35 -16.26
CA GLU A 137 -1.84 -2.76 -14.96
C GLU A 137 -2.71 -4.00 -15.06
N ILE A 138 -3.72 -4.00 -15.95
CA ILE A 138 -4.64 -5.13 -16.12
C ILE A 138 -3.88 -6.42 -16.43
N SER A 139 -3.01 -6.39 -17.45
CA SER A 139 -2.24 -7.57 -17.88
C SER A 139 -1.27 -8.04 -16.79
N SER A 140 -0.65 -7.12 -16.05
CA SER A 140 0.32 -7.43 -15.02
C SER A 140 -0.36 -8.01 -13.76
N VAL A 141 -1.47 -7.41 -13.30
CA VAL A 141 -2.23 -7.92 -12.16
C VAL A 141 -2.77 -9.32 -12.44
N ALA A 142 -3.29 -9.57 -13.66
CA ALA A 142 -3.78 -10.90 -14.03
C ALA A 142 -2.69 -11.99 -13.92
N ARG A 143 -1.47 -11.68 -14.38
CA ARG A 143 -0.31 -12.60 -14.25
C ARG A 143 0.09 -12.80 -12.79
N LEU A 144 0.16 -11.72 -12.00
CA LEU A 144 0.55 -11.79 -10.61
C LEU A 144 -0.47 -12.55 -9.75
N ALA A 145 -1.76 -12.35 -10.00
CA ALA A 145 -2.84 -13.06 -9.30
C ALA A 145 -2.76 -14.59 -9.50
N SER A 146 -2.28 -15.02 -10.66
CA SER A 146 -2.06 -16.44 -10.96
C SER A 146 -0.71 -16.97 -10.45
N HIS A 147 0.18 -16.11 -9.94
CA HIS A 147 1.52 -16.48 -9.48
C HIS A 147 1.46 -17.22 -8.12
N PRO A 148 2.30 -18.24 -7.90
CA PRO A 148 2.34 -18.97 -6.62
C PRO A 148 2.54 -18.06 -5.41
N SER A 149 3.39 -17.04 -5.51
CA SER A 149 3.62 -16.08 -4.41
C SER A 149 2.33 -15.38 -3.98
N SER A 150 1.50 -14.92 -4.93
CA SER A 150 0.24 -14.26 -4.60
C SER A 150 -0.73 -15.23 -3.91
N ARG A 151 -0.90 -16.44 -4.45
CA ARG A 151 -1.75 -17.46 -3.83
C ARG A 151 -1.32 -17.80 -2.40
N ASN A 152 -0.02 -17.93 -2.17
CA ASN A 152 0.53 -18.23 -0.85
C ASN A 152 0.34 -17.06 0.12
N LEU A 153 0.58 -15.82 -0.31
CA LEU A 153 0.38 -14.63 0.51
C LEU A 153 -1.09 -14.44 0.90
N VAL A 154 -2.02 -14.63 -0.05
CA VAL A 154 -3.47 -14.61 0.23
C VAL A 154 -3.84 -15.71 1.23
N ARG A 155 -3.29 -16.92 1.06
CA ARG A 155 -3.52 -18.02 2.01
C ARG A 155 -3.03 -17.66 3.42
N VAL A 156 -1.81 -17.11 3.52
CA VAL A 156 -1.25 -16.68 4.82
C VAL A 156 -2.12 -15.61 5.45
N TYR A 157 -2.55 -14.62 4.68
CA TYR A 157 -3.47 -13.58 5.14
C TYR A 157 -4.76 -14.17 5.71
N LEU A 158 -5.42 -15.07 4.98
CA LEU A 158 -6.66 -15.72 5.44
C LEU A 158 -6.44 -16.57 6.70
N LEU A 159 -5.31 -17.26 6.81
CA LEU A 159 -4.96 -18.02 8.02
C LEU A 159 -4.73 -17.09 9.22
N GLN A 160 -4.08 -15.95 9.03
CA GLN A 160 -3.89 -14.94 10.08
C GLN A 160 -5.24 -14.35 10.54
N GLU A 161 -6.14 -14.02 9.61
CA GLU A 161 -7.47 -13.53 9.97
C GLU A 161 -8.30 -14.58 10.71
N ARG A 162 -8.20 -15.84 10.28
CA ARG A 162 -8.84 -16.96 11.01
C ARG A 162 -8.28 -17.10 12.42
N LEU A 163 -6.96 -17.03 12.58
CA LEU A 163 -6.32 -17.12 13.90
C LEU A 163 -6.77 -15.97 14.82
N LYS A 164 -6.83 -14.74 14.32
CA LYS A 164 -7.34 -13.59 15.07
C LYS A 164 -8.81 -13.79 15.49
N SER A 165 -9.64 -14.31 14.59
CA SER A 165 -11.07 -14.56 14.90
C SER A 165 -11.28 -15.61 15.97
N MET A 166 -10.37 -16.57 16.11
CA MET A 166 -10.43 -17.61 17.16
C MET A 166 -10.15 -17.03 18.56
N GLY A 167 -9.35 -15.97 18.66
CA GLY A 167 -9.04 -15.28 19.93
C GLY A 167 -9.99 -14.15 20.30
N SER A 168 -11.02 -13.87 19.50
CA SER A 168 -11.94 -12.75 19.72
C SER A 168 -13.13 -13.05 20.65
N GLY A 169 -13.12 -14.17 21.36
CA GLY A 169 -14.13 -14.51 22.38
C GLY A 169 -14.06 -13.50 23.54
N LYS A 170 -15.16 -12.78 23.75
CA LYS A 170 -15.25 -11.65 24.70
C LYS A 170 -15.16 -12.05 26.18
N ASP A 171 -15.26 -13.34 26.48
CA ASP A 171 -15.39 -13.83 27.86
C ASP A 171 -14.24 -14.75 28.31
N PHE A 172 -13.12 -14.75 27.56
CA PHE A 172 -11.96 -15.55 27.96
C PHE A 172 -11.04 -14.71 28.85
N ASN A 173 -11.02 -15.03 30.13
CA ASN A 173 -10.05 -14.55 31.09
C ASN A 173 -9.04 -15.67 31.40
N ALA A 174 -7.80 -15.53 30.96
CA ALA A 174 -6.75 -16.51 31.22
C ALA A 174 -6.30 -16.38 32.68
N GLU A 175 -6.59 -17.37 33.52
CA GLU A 175 -6.13 -17.43 34.91
C GLU A 175 -4.73 -18.05 35.03
N HIS A 176 -4.36 -18.95 34.09
CA HIS A 176 -3.06 -19.62 34.07
C HIS A 176 -2.53 -19.68 32.64
N LEU A 177 -1.26 -19.32 32.50
CA LEU A 177 -0.50 -19.47 31.25
C LEU A 177 0.63 -20.47 31.44
N HIS A 178 0.71 -21.47 30.56
CA HIS A 178 1.82 -22.40 30.50
C HIS A 178 2.70 -22.11 29.32
N VAL A 179 3.95 -21.74 29.54
CA VAL A 179 4.95 -21.53 28.49
C VAL A 179 5.84 -22.75 28.42
N VAL A 180 5.83 -23.45 27.29
CA VAL A 180 6.68 -24.59 27.02
C VAL A 180 7.90 -24.13 26.24
N GLY A 181 9.03 -24.09 26.90
CA GLY A 181 10.33 -23.64 26.35
C GLY A 181 10.87 -22.43 27.11
N ALA A 182 12.09 -22.55 27.63
CA ALA A 182 12.81 -21.53 28.39
C ALA A 182 13.85 -20.77 27.55
N GLY A 183 13.71 -20.75 26.24
CA GLY A 183 14.55 -19.94 25.35
C GLY A 183 14.15 -18.47 25.36
N VAL A 184 14.85 -17.64 24.57
CA VAL A 184 14.61 -16.19 24.49
C VAL A 184 13.12 -15.87 24.26
N MET A 185 12.48 -16.50 23.28
CA MET A 185 11.05 -16.29 22.99
C MET A 185 10.13 -16.72 24.16
N GLY A 186 10.46 -17.82 24.86
CA GLY A 186 9.65 -18.28 26.00
C GLY A 186 9.69 -17.29 27.15
N GLY A 187 10.85 -16.73 27.45
CA GLY A 187 11.02 -15.66 28.43
C GLY A 187 10.24 -14.40 28.09
N ASP A 188 10.31 -13.95 26.83
CA ASP A 188 9.60 -12.79 26.33
C ASP A 188 8.06 -12.97 26.40
N ILE A 189 7.56 -14.14 26.00
CA ILE A 189 6.13 -14.47 26.11
C ILE A 189 5.66 -14.44 27.56
N ALA A 190 6.42 -15.08 28.46
CA ALA A 190 6.08 -15.10 29.89
C ALA A 190 6.08 -13.71 30.53
N ALA A 191 6.96 -12.82 30.07
CA ALA A 191 7.03 -11.44 30.58
C ALA A 191 5.88 -10.56 30.07
N TRP A 192 5.25 -10.91 28.95
CA TRP A 192 4.13 -10.18 28.33
C TRP A 192 2.76 -10.59 28.88
N CYS A 193 2.63 -11.75 29.45
CA CYS A 193 1.38 -12.34 29.96
C CYS A 193 1.24 -12.20 31.46
#